data_55de810b4a31eceb5f2f9b4a5eb9fd96
#
_entry.id   55de810b4a31eceb5f2f9b4a5eb9fd96
#
_cell.length_a   1.000
_cell.length_b   1.000
_cell.length_c   1.000
_cell.angle_alpha   90.00
_cell.angle_beta   90.00
_cell.angle_gamma   90.00
#
_symmetry.space_group_name_H-M   'P 1'
#
loop_
_entity.id
_entity.type
_entity.pdbx_description
1 polymer ?
#
loop_
_entity_poly.entity_id
_entity_poly.type
_entity_poly.pdbx_seq_one_letter_code
_entity_poly.pdbx_strand_id
1 'polypeptide(L)'
;MVNIHTTTQLQVVLVSPTRFENASEIADHLRDKRTVVLNLEQTDKNIARRLIDFLSGVAYANEGTIKKVALSTDIITPYNVEILGDLIDELENNGLYF
;
A
#
# COMPACT_ATOMS: atom_id res chain seq x y z
N MET A 1 -20.94 15.71 -16.33
CA MET A 1 -20.42 15.47 -15.87
C MET A 1 -19.76 14.90 -15.29
N VAL A 2 -19.86 14.67 -15.40
CA VAL A 2 -19.35 14.21 -14.78
C VAL A 2 -18.46 13.69 -14.47
N ASN A 3 -18.37 13.32 -14.45
CA ASN A 3 -17.71 12.85 -13.96
C ASN A 3 -16.76 12.43 -13.53
N ILE A 4 -16.92 12.11 -14.01
CA ILE A 4 -15.94 12.07 -13.88
C ILE A 4 -15.13 11.85 -12.92
N HIS A 5 -15.43 12.09 -12.17
CA HIS A 5 -14.72 12.02 -11.10
C HIS A 5 -14.70 10.68 -10.55
N THR A 6 -15.47 9.84 -11.04
CA THR A 6 -15.41 8.47 -10.68
C THR A 6 -14.05 7.91 -10.92
N THR A 7 -13.34 8.52 -11.80
CA THR A 7 -12.02 8.06 -12.10
C THR A 7 -11.04 8.38 -11.01
N THR A 8 -11.45 9.17 -10.03
CA THR A 8 -10.53 9.52 -8.97
C THR A 8 -10.72 8.68 -7.73
N GLN A 9 -11.59 7.70 -7.78
CA GLN A 9 -11.75 6.84 -6.63
C GLN A 9 -10.46 6.08 -6.37
N LEU A 10 -10.04 6.11 -5.12
CA LEU A 10 -8.87 5.35 -4.70
C LEU A 10 -9.31 3.96 -4.32
N GLN A 11 -8.58 2.98 -4.83
CA GLN A 11 -8.79 1.61 -4.41
C GLN A 11 -7.73 1.26 -3.40
N VAL A 12 -8.13 0.83 -2.23
CA VAL A 12 -7.22 0.52 -1.15
C VAL A 12 -7.44 -0.92 -0.73
N VAL A 13 -6.34 -1.66 -0.64
CA VAL A 13 -6.37 -3.05 -0.24
C VAL A 13 -5.58 -3.19 1.05
N LEU A 14 -6.18 -3.81 2.06
CA LEU A 14 -5.47 -4.09 3.31
C LEU A 14 -4.97 -5.52 3.26
N VAL A 15 -3.68 -5.71 3.48
CA VAL A 15 -3.08 -7.04 3.45
C VAL A 15 -2.26 -7.27 4.71
N SER A 16 -2.28 -8.51 5.18
CA SER A 16 -1.51 -8.92 6.34
C SER A 16 -0.77 -10.21 5.99
N PRO A 17 0.33 -10.10 5.25
CA PRO A 17 1.02 -11.27 4.76
C PRO A 17 1.74 -12.00 5.88
N THR A 18 1.86 -13.32 5.76
CA THR A 18 2.62 -14.11 6.71
C THR A 18 3.78 -14.81 6.03
N ARG A 19 3.82 -14.82 4.71
CA ARG A 19 4.83 -15.52 3.95
C ARG A 19 5.35 -14.64 2.83
N PHE A 20 6.60 -14.84 2.46
CA PHE A 20 7.17 -14.07 1.37
C PHE A 20 6.46 -14.34 0.04
N GLU A 21 5.93 -15.55 -0.12
CA GLU A 21 5.21 -15.90 -1.34
C GLU A 21 3.98 -15.01 -1.57
N ASN A 22 3.49 -14.35 -0.55
CA ASN A 22 2.39 -13.40 -0.72
C ASN A 22 2.80 -12.17 -1.51
N ALA A 23 4.11 -11.97 -1.70
CA ALA A 23 4.62 -10.76 -2.34
C ALA A 23 4.10 -10.56 -3.76
N SER A 24 3.96 -11.64 -4.53
CA SER A 24 3.51 -11.49 -5.90
C SER A 24 2.06 -11.01 -5.98
N GLU A 25 1.21 -11.48 -5.06
CA GLU A 25 -0.18 -11.02 -5.03
C GLU A 25 -0.24 -9.54 -4.69
N ILE A 26 0.61 -9.12 -3.73
CA ILE A 26 0.65 -7.72 -3.34
C ILE A 26 1.15 -6.87 -4.51
N ALA A 27 2.17 -7.36 -5.20
CA ALA A 27 2.70 -6.66 -6.36
C ALA A 27 1.65 -6.52 -7.46
N ASP A 28 0.79 -7.54 -7.60
CA ASP A 28 -0.28 -7.48 -8.59
C ASP A 28 -1.25 -6.35 -8.27
N HIS A 29 -1.57 -6.13 -7.00
CA HIS A 29 -2.41 -5.01 -6.62
C HIS A 29 -1.78 -3.68 -7.05
N LEU A 30 -0.47 -3.54 -6.84
CA LEU A 30 0.21 -2.31 -7.20
C LEU A 30 0.25 -2.13 -8.72
N ARG A 31 0.46 -3.22 -9.45
CA ARG A 31 0.45 -3.15 -10.90
C ARG A 31 -0.91 -2.69 -11.40
N ASP A 32 -1.97 -3.11 -10.72
CA ASP A 32 -3.33 -2.74 -11.09
C ASP A 32 -3.75 -1.41 -10.49
N LYS A 33 -2.77 -0.64 -10.00
CA LYS A 33 -2.98 0.71 -9.49
C LYS A 33 -3.83 0.78 -8.23
N ARG A 34 -3.74 -0.25 -7.40
CA ARG A 34 -4.38 -0.22 -6.09
C ARG A 34 -3.34 0.14 -5.04
N THR A 35 -3.77 0.94 -4.08
CA THR A 35 -2.94 1.28 -2.94
C THR A 35 -3.00 0.15 -1.94
N VAL A 36 -1.87 -0.21 -1.38
CA VAL A 36 -1.79 -1.31 -0.43
C VAL A 36 -1.44 -0.78 0.95
N VAL A 37 -2.27 -1.12 1.93
CA VAL A 37 -1.94 -0.88 3.33
C VAL A 37 -1.40 -2.21 3.84
N LEU A 38 -0.11 -2.23 4.13
CA LEU A 38 0.62 -3.44 4.46
C LEU A 38 0.78 -3.55 5.96
N ASN A 39 0.05 -4.45 6.58
CA ASN A 39 0.12 -4.66 8.02
C ASN A 39 1.07 -5.82 8.28
N LEU A 40 2.19 -5.52 8.92
CA LEU A 40 3.23 -6.51 9.18
C LEU A 40 3.27 -6.96 10.63
N GLU A 41 2.22 -6.65 11.37
CA GLU A 41 2.19 -6.95 12.80
C GLU A 41 2.36 -8.44 13.08
N GLN A 42 1.79 -9.27 12.22
CA GLN A 42 1.85 -10.72 12.38
C GLN A 42 2.95 -11.36 11.54
N THR A 43 3.80 -10.57 10.93
CA THR A 43 4.80 -11.07 10.00
C THR A 43 6.13 -11.21 10.70
N ASP A 44 6.80 -12.35 10.53
CA ASP A 44 8.15 -12.54 11.04
C ASP A 44 9.06 -11.43 10.52
N LYS A 45 9.97 -10.96 11.36
CA LYS A 45 10.81 -9.82 11.03
C LYS A 45 11.62 -10.01 9.75
N ASN A 46 12.18 -11.21 9.57
CA ASN A 46 12.99 -11.47 8.40
C ASN A 46 12.13 -11.48 7.13
N ILE A 47 10.94 -12.03 7.23
CA ILE A 47 10.01 -12.05 6.11
C ILE A 47 9.54 -10.63 5.82
N ALA A 48 9.25 -9.85 6.86
CA ALA A 48 8.81 -8.48 6.69
C ALA A 48 9.87 -7.66 5.94
N ARG A 49 11.13 -7.83 6.31
CA ARG A 49 12.20 -7.10 5.64
C ARG A 49 12.29 -7.46 4.17
N ARG A 50 12.19 -8.75 3.86
CA ARG A 50 12.22 -9.18 2.46
C ARG A 50 11.05 -8.62 1.68
N LEU A 51 9.86 -8.61 2.28
CA LEU A 51 8.68 -8.06 1.63
C LEU A 51 8.86 -6.57 1.34
N ILE A 52 9.35 -5.82 2.33
CA ILE A 52 9.54 -4.39 2.17
C ILE A 52 10.56 -4.12 1.05
N ASP A 53 11.66 -4.86 1.03
CA ASP A 53 12.68 -4.66 0.00
C ASP A 53 12.11 -4.93 -1.38
N PHE A 54 11.40 -6.04 -1.52
CA PHE A 54 10.83 -6.40 -2.82
C PHE A 54 9.78 -5.39 -3.25
N LEU A 55 8.87 -5.04 -2.34
CA LEU A 55 7.77 -4.16 -2.68
C LEU A 55 8.22 -2.72 -2.88
N SER A 56 9.33 -2.33 -2.25
CA SER A 56 9.91 -1.01 -2.54
C SER A 56 10.34 -0.93 -4.00
N GLY A 57 10.91 -2.01 -4.52
CA GLY A 57 11.30 -2.05 -5.92
C GLY A 57 10.10 -2.02 -6.84
N VAL A 58 9.03 -2.74 -6.46
CA VAL A 58 7.81 -2.73 -7.26
C VAL A 58 7.21 -1.33 -7.27
N ALA A 59 7.15 -0.67 -6.12
CA ALA A 59 6.62 0.67 -6.03
C ALA A 59 7.43 1.62 -6.90
N TYR A 60 8.74 1.53 -6.80
CA TYR A 60 9.62 2.39 -7.59
C TYR A 60 9.36 2.21 -9.09
N ALA A 61 9.23 0.95 -9.53
CA ALA A 61 9.01 0.66 -10.93
C ALA A 61 7.69 1.21 -11.45
N ASN A 62 6.73 1.40 -10.56
CA ASN A 62 5.42 1.96 -10.90
C ASN A 62 5.35 3.46 -10.63
N GLU A 63 6.49 4.08 -10.30
CA GLU A 63 6.55 5.50 -9.96
C GLU A 63 5.71 5.82 -8.72
N GLY A 64 5.62 4.86 -7.84
CA GLY A 64 4.92 5.03 -6.58
C GLY A 64 5.91 5.16 -5.43
N THR A 65 5.39 5.05 -4.23
CA THR A 65 6.21 5.16 -3.04
C THR A 65 5.75 4.19 -1.97
N ILE A 66 6.64 3.94 -1.03
CA ILE A 66 6.30 3.16 0.15
C ILE A 66 6.66 4.02 1.35
N LYS A 67 5.77 4.08 2.34
CA LYS A 67 5.99 4.92 3.50
C LYS A 67 5.45 4.23 4.74
N LYS A 68 6.28 4.22 5.79
CA LYS A 68 5.86 3.69 7.08
C LYS A 68 4.94 4.71 7.75
N VAL A 69 3.75 4.28 8.13
CA VAL A 69 2.76 5.18 8.73
C VAL A 69 2.46 4.80 10.17
N ALA A 70 2.88 3.62 10.59
CA ALA A 70 2.74 3.19 11.98
C ALA A 70 3.83 2.17 12.24
N LEU A 71 3.93 1.69 13.47
CA LEU A 71 5.03 0.81 13.86
C LEU A 71 5.19 -0.41 12.97
N SER A 72 4.08 -1.02 12.61
CA SER A 72 4.11 -2.23 11.78
C SER A 72 3.26 -2.09 10.52
N THR A 73 3.03 -0.86 10.07
CA THR A 73 2.15 -0.64 8.94
C THR A 73 2.82 0.29 7.95
N ASP A 74 2.82 -0.13 6.69
CA ASP A 74 3.33 0.69 5.60
C ASP A 74 2.23 0.89 4.59
N ILE A 75 2.25 2.04 3.92
CA ILE A 75 1.34 2.30 2.81
C ILE A 75 2.18 2.35 1.55
N ILE A 76 1.75 1.60 0.55
CA ILE A 76 2.42 1.55 -0.74
C ILE A 76 1.46 2.09 -1.78
N THR A 77 1.84 3.18 -2.42
CA THR A 77 1.02 3.76 -3.47
C THR A 77 1.65 3.47 -4.83
N PRO A 78 0.83 3.17 -5.83
CA PRO A 78 1.33 2.94 -7.18
C PRO A 78 1.29 4.21 -8.02
N TYR A 79 1.43 5.39 -7.38
CA TYR A 79 1.37 6.65 -8.08
C TYR A 79 1.99 7.74 -7.22
N ASN A 80 1.90 8.97 -7.70
CA ASN A 80 2.58 10.10 -7.10
C ASN A 80 2.22 10.31 -5.64
N VAL A 81 3.23 10.69 -4.85
CA VAL A 81 3.08 10.82 -3.40
C VAL A 81 2.16 11.92 -2.95
N GLU A 82 1.81 12.84 -3.80
CA GLU A 82 0.91 13.91 -3.38
C GLU A 82 -0.43 13.39 -2.91
N ILE A 83 -0.78 12.18 -3.34
CA ILE A 83 -2.04 11.58 -2.95
C ILE A 83 -1.95 10.91 -1.60
N LEU A 84 -0.72 10.65 -1.14
CA LEU A 84 -0.52 9.89 0.08
C LEU A 84 -1.10 10.59 1.31
N GLY A 85 -0.96 11.91 1.40
CA GLY A 85 -1.49 12.63 2.55
C GLY A 85 -3.01 12.52 2.64
N ASP A 86 -3.68 12.70 1.52
CA ASP A 86 -5.13 12.57 1.47
C ASP A 86 -5.56 11.17 1.83
N LEU A 87 -4.82 10.17 1.35
CA LEU A 87 -5.13 8.78 1.63
C LEU A 87 -5.01 8.49 3.13
N ILE A 88 -3.96 9.00 3.76
CA ILE A 88 -3.77 8.78 5.19
C ILE A 88 -4.91 9.41 5.97
N ASP A 89 -5.31 10.62 5.61
CA ASP A 89 -6.41 11.29 6.28
C ASP A 89 -7.69 10.47 6.14
N GLU A 90 -7.93 9.96 4.96
CA GLU A 90 -9.12 9.18 4.71
C GLU A 90 -9.12 7.90 5.54
N LEU A 91 -7.98 7.24 5.64
CA LEU A 91 -7.87 6.02 6.42
C LEU A 91 -8.09 6.28 7.89
N GLU A 92 -7.57 7.40 8.39
CA GLU A 92 -7.79 7.76 9.79
C GLU A 92 -9.26 8.04 10.05
N ASN A 93 -9.90 8.76 9.14
CA ASN A 93 -11.30 9.11 9.30
C ASN A 93 -12.18 7.88 9.30
N ASN A 94 -11.78 6.84 8.61
CA ASN A 94 -12.55 5.61 8.52
C ASN A 94 -12.13 4.56 9.54
N GLY A 95 -11.16 4.89 10.38
CA GLY A 95 -10.71 3.95 11.40
C GLY A 95 -9.85 2.82 10.86
N LEU A 96 -9.42 2.90 9.61
CA LEU A 96 -8.63 1.83 9.01
C LEU A 96 -7.16 1.95 9.34
N TYR A 97 -6.73 3.09 9.80
CA TYR A 97 -5.33 3.35 10.02
C TYR A 97 -4.89 3.00 11.43
N PHE A 98 -5.53 2.55 12.14
CA PHE A 98 -5.38 2.11 13.42
C PHE A 98 -6.06 2.75 14.29
#